data_06b9f5f2e2ea31e317c5922234e73302
#
_entry.id   06b9f5f2e2ea31e317c5922234e73302
#
_cell.length_a   1.000
_cell.length_b   1.000
_cell.length_c   1.000
_cell.angle_alpha   90.00
_cell.angle_beta   90.00
_cell.angle_gamma   90.00
#
_symmetry.space_group_name_H-M   'P 1'
#
loop_
_entity.id
_entity.type
_entity.pdbx_description
1 polymer ?
#
loop_
_entity_poly.entity_id
_entity_poly.type
_entity_poly.pdbx_seq_one_letter_code
_entity_poly.pdbx_strand_id
1 'polypeptide(L)'
;VNPVDDVTFTRPLAKALHRHVAAFAKTVDADAAVAWVYSTVLVAWAEQHGLIHPWLTSAADYVPDEPDAMRQWLTHAVKSLTAHPATTCLGSPLFNPMWTAEPANNACRDLVTWWVKDAPPLAYESTTGPASITGWLVGDLLQALSDDRRARHALVQTPWWIVDGILDLTLVRAAQEHRDEPLSTIDPCCGTGHFLIRKVDYLWQLYTTGELPARQMKVTGADGWTPVPPSVAIDWIVAGITGVELDPLTAAVARLRMLVTVGDLMRRAGLIDGPLRLDRIPQTVRPRIAVGDSLLNLDPNTAEYAQLHPRVAAIYGWTGRSATATAEGKTPRSVQLDLFGGAA
;
A
#
# COMPACT_ATOMS: atom_id res chain seq x y z
N VAL A 1 -0.99 19.83 -15.88
CA VAL A 1 -0.93 19.88 -14.42
C VAL A 1 -0.91 18.46 -13.91
N ASN A 2 0.07 18.10 -13.09
CA ASN A 2 0.17 16.78 -12.50
C ASN A 2 -0.87 16.65 -11.36
N PRO A 3 -1.89 15.78 -11.47
CA PRO A 3 -2.93 15.66 -10.46
C PRO A 3 -2.39 15.25 -9.08
N VAL A 4 -1.21 14.65 -9.02
CA VAL A 4 -0.56 14.24 -7.77
C VAL A 4 -0.08 15.41 -6.93
N ASP A 5 0.32 16.52 -7.57
CA ASP A 5 0.75 17.72 -6.87
C ASP A 5 -0.36 18.77 -6.76
N ASP A 6 -1.51 18.49 -7.36
CA ASP A 6 -2.57 19.46 -7.47
C ASP A 6 -3.58 19.30 -6.34
N VAL A 7 -3.37 20.10 -5.30
CA VAL A 7 -4.35 20.29 -4.23
C VAL A 7 -5.74 20.59 -4.81
N THR A 8 -5.81 21.16 -6.02
CA THR A 8 -7.05 21.47 -6.73
C THR A 8 -7.74 20.23 -7.27
N PHE A 9 -7.02 19.12 -7.52
CA PHE A 9 -7.60 17.83 -7.94
C PHE A 9 -7.97 16.94 -6.73
N THR A 10 -7.07 16.79 -5.78
CA THR A 10 -7.27 15.90 -4.62
C THR A 10 -8.39 16.39 -3.71
N ARG A 11 -8.48 17.70 -3.45
CA ARG A 11 -9.51 18.28 -2.56
C ARG A 11 -10.95 18.13 -3.07
N PRO A 12 -11.29 18.46 -4.34
CA PRO A 12 -12.63 18.21 -4.85
C PRO A 12 -13.04 16.75 -4.83
N LEU A 13 -12.11 15.84 -5.17
CA LEU A 13 -12.35 14.40 -5.14
C LEU A 13 -12.60 13.92 -3.71
N ALA A 14 -11.75 14.30 -2.76
CA ALA A 14 -11.94 13.98 -1.34
C ALA A 14 -13.29 14.54 -0.83
N LYS A 15 -13.64 15.78 -1.18
CA LYS A 15 -14.94 16.39 -0.80
C LYS A 15 -16.12 15.60 -1.35
N ALA A 16 -16.04 15.11 -2.59
CA ALA A 16 -17.09 14.26 -3.17
C ALA A 16 -17.20 12.93 -2.44
N LEU A 17 -16.08 12.28 -2.13
CA LEU A 17 -16.03 11.02 -1.39
C LEU A 17 -16.53 11.19 0.06
N HIS A 18 -16.24 12.29 0.73
CA HIS A 18 -16.78 12.59 2.09
C HIS A 18 -18.30 12.58 2.13
N ARG A 19 -18.99 13.03 1.07
CA ARG A 19 -20.46 12.96 1.01
C ARG A 19 -20.96 11.51 1.03
N HIS A 20 -20.25 10.62 0.35
CA HIS A 20 -20.54 9.19 0.39
C HIS A 20 -20.20 8.58 1.75
N VAL A 21 -19.06 8.96 2.36
CA VAL A 21 -18.74 8.53 3.73
C VAL A 21 -19.87 8.89 4.69
N ALA A 22 -20.36 10.14 4.63
CA ALA A 22 -21.50 10.58 5.46
C ALA A 22 -22.80 9.80 5.17
N ALA A 23 -23.03 9.37 3.93
CA ALA A 23 -24.18 8.52 3.59
C ALA A 23 -24.06 7.12 4.19
N PHE A 24 -22.87 6.51 4.11
CA PHE A 24 -22.56 5.19 4.70
C PHE A 24 -22.62 5.22 6.22
N ALA A 25 -22.11 6.27 6.86
CA ALA A 25 -22.11 6.44 8.33
C ALA A 25 -23.52 6.53 8.96
N LYS A 26 -24.57 6.59 8.14
CA LYS A 26 -25.96 6.48 8.66
C LYS A 26 -26.33 5.05 9.07
N THR A 27 -25.61 4.06 8.59
CA THR A 27 -25.95 2.63 8.82
C THR A 27 -24.79 1.78 9.34
N VAL A 28 -23.56 2.28 9.24
CA VAL A 28 -22.36 1.63 9.78
C VAL A 28 -21.53 2.63 10.59
N ASP A 29 -20.58 2.15 11.40
CA ASP A 29 -19.67 3.03 12.13
C ASP A 29 -18.75 3.84 11.20
N ALA A 30 -18.14 4.89 11.73
CA ALA A 30 -17.35 5.83 10.95
C ALA A 30 -16.13 5.16 10.29
N ASP A 31 -15.45 4.26 10.99
CA ASP A 31 -14.28 3.55 10.44
C ASP A 31 -14.68 2.62 9.29
N ALA A 32 -15.79 1.88 9.45
CA ALA A 32 -16.35 1.05 8.39
C ALA A 32 -16.84 1.89 7.21
N ALA A 33 -17.49 3.04 7.45
CA ALA A 33 -17.96 3.93 6.39
C ALA A 33 -16.79 4.46 5.52
N VAL A 34 -15.72 4.93 6.16
CA VAL A 34 -14.49 5.35 5.45
C VAL A 34 -13.91 4.17 4.68
N ALA A 35 -13.80 2.99 5.31
CA ALA A 35 -13.21 1.83 4.69
C ALA A 35 -14.00 1.32 3.48
N TRP A 36 -15.34 1.34 3.52
CA TRP A 36 -16.20 1.01 2.39
C TRP A 36 -15.97 1.96 1.21
N VAL A 37 -16.07 3.26 1.45
CA VAL A 37 -15.88 4.26 0.39
C VAL A 37 -14.46 4.20 -0.17
N TYR A 38 -13.46 4.12 0.71
CA TYR A 38 -12.06 4.02 0.28
C TYR A 38 -11.75 2.73 -0.48
N SER A 39 -12.36 1.59 -0.11
CA SER A 39 -12.19 0.34 -0.86
C SER A 39 -12.68 0.48 -2.30
N THR A 40 -13.71 1.30 -2.56
CA THR A 40 -14.13 1.59 -3.95
C THR A 40 -13.14 2.50 -4.69
N VAL A 41 -12.38 3.35 -4.00
CA VAL A 41 -11.24 4.07 -4.62
C VAL A 41 -10.18 3.08 -5.12
N LEU A 42 -9.84 2.08 -4.30
CA LEU A 42 -8.91 1.02 -4.70
C LEU A 42 -9.43 0.22 -5.90
N VAL A 43 -10.73 -0.11 -5.90
CA VAL A 43 -11.38 -0.82 -7.03
C VAL A 43 -11.34 0.04 -8.28
N ALA A 44 -11.75 1.32 -8.22
CA ALA A 44 -11.75 2.23 -9.37
C ALA A 44 -10.35 2.40 -9.97
N TRP A 45 -9.34 2.58 -9.12
CA TRP A 45 -7.95 2.68 -9.56
C TRP A 45 -7.48 1.37 -10.22
N ALA A 46 -7.74 0.24 -9.59
CA ALA A 46 -7.30 -1.05 -10.11
C ALA A 46 -8.01 -1.42 -11.42
N GLU A 47 -9.31 -1.13 -11.53
CA GLU A 47 -10.11 -1.32 -12.73
C GLU A 47 -9.59 -0.46 -13.89
N GLN A 48 -9.37 0.83 -13.65
CA GLN A 48 -8.90 1.77 -14.67
C GLN A 48 -7.49 1.45 -15.19
N HIS A 49 -6.68 0.76 -14.39
CA HIS A 49 -5.38 0.23 -14.82
C HIS A 49 -5.44 -1.21 -15.35
N GLY A 50 -6.63 -1.81 -15.47
CA GLY A 50 -6.80 -3.17 -15.97
C GLY A 50 -6.29 -4.27 -15.04
N LEU A 51 -6.02 -3.95 -13.77
CA LEU A 51 -5.48 -4.88 -12.79
C LEU A 51 -6.49 -5.94 -12.34
N ILE A 52 -7.77 -5.61 -12.41
CA ILE A 52 -8.94 -6.44 -12.08
C ILE A 52 -10.02 -6.31 -13.16
N HIS A 53 -11.11 -7.09 -13.01
CA HIS A 53 -12.30 -6.92 -13.84
C HIS A 53 -12.93 -5.52 -13.61
N PRO A 54 -13.58 -4.91 -14.66
CA PRO A 54 -14.21 -3.60 -14.55
C PRO A 54 -15.54 -3.65 -13.77
N TRP A 55 -15.47 -3.87 -12.46
CA TRP A 55 -16.62 -4.06 -11.59
C TRP A 55 -17.54 -2.84 -11.48
N LEU A 56 -16.96 -1.63 -11.37
CA LEU A 56 -17.77 -0.42 -11.21
C LEU A 56 -18.46 -0.05 -12.51
N THR A 57 -17.73 -0.07 -13.62
CA THR A 57 -18.27 0.30 -14.94
C THR A 57 -19.27 -0.72 -15.48
N SER A 58 -19.15 -1.99 -15.13
CA SER A 58 -20.08 -3.05 -15.55
C SER A 58 -21.29 -3.24 -14.62
N ALA A 59 -21.34 -2.54 -13.49
CA ALA A 59 -22.41 -2.74 -12.52
C ALA A 59 -23.82 -2.44 -13.08
N ALA A 60 -23.95 -1.44 -13.97
CA ALA A 60 -25.22 -1.09 -14.59
C ALA A 60 -25.81 -2.23 -15.44
N ASP A 61 -24.93 -3.06 -16.03
CA ASP A 61 -25.34 -4.13 -16.95
C ASP A 61 -25.66 -5.45 -16.22
N TYR A 62 -25.01 -5.68 -15.06
CA TYR A 62 -25.03 -6.99 -14.40
C TYR A 62 -25.71 -7.03 -13.04
N VAL A 63 -25.88 -5.88 -12.35
CA VAL A 63 -26.49 -5.87 -11.01
C VAL A 63 -28.00 -5.74 -11.11
N PRO A 64 -28.77 -6.74 -10.67
CA PRO A 64 -30.22 -6.69 -10.67
C PRO A 64 -30.74 -5.65 -9.67
N ASP A 65 -32.01 -5.24 -9.85
CA ASP A 65 -32.70 -4.34 -8.92
C ASP A 65 -33.31 -5.13 -7.74
N GLU A 66 -32.47 -5.90 -7.06
CA GLU A 66 -32.82 -6.71 -5.91
C GLU A 66 -32.27 -6.12 -4.60
N PRO A 67 -32.89 -6.41 -3.45
CA PRO A 67 -32.34 -6.05 -2.16
C PRO A 67 -30.90 -6.57 -2.02
N ASP A 68 -29.99 -5.70 -1.56
CA ASP A 68 -28.58 -6.01 -1.30
C ASP A 68 -27.68 -6.35 -2.50
N ALA A 69 -28.22 -6.47 -3.71
CA ALA A 69 -27.47 -6.87 -4.89
C ALA A 69 -26.25 -5.96 -5.16
N MET A 70 -26.41 -4.63 -5.06
CA MET A 70 -25.30 -3.69 -5.26
C MET A 70 -24.25 -3.80 -4.14
N ARG A 71 -24.66 -3.99 -2.88
CA ARG A 71 -23.73 -4.21 -1.76
C ARG A 71 -22.93 -5.50 -1.98
N GLN A 72 -23.59 -6.58 -2.38
CA GLN A 72 -22.92 -7.85 -2.70
C GLN A 72 -21.97 -7.70 -3.89
N TRP A 73 -22.35 -6.96 -4.92
CA TRP A 73 -21.50 -6.65 -6.06
C TRP A 73 -20.23 -5.93 -5.65
N LEU A 74 -20.33 -4.85 -4.85
CA LEU A 74 -19.16 -4.15 -4.31
C LEU A 74 -18.30 -5.04 -3.42
N THR A 75 -18.91 -5.92 -2.64
CA THR A 75 -18.20 -6.92 -1.83
C THR A 75 -17.31 -7.81 -2.71
N HIS A 76 -17.83 -8.29 -3.85
CA HIS A 76 -17.05 -9.07 -4.81
C HIS A 76 -15.98 -8.22 -5.52
N ALA A 77 -16.30 -6.98 -5.86
CA ALA A 77 -15.33 -6.07 -6.45
C ALA A 77 -14.11 -5.88 -5.53
N VAL A 78 -14.32 -5.63 -4.24
CA VAL A 78 -13.23 -5.50 -3.27
C VAL A 78 -12.50 -6.82 -3.04
N LYS A 79 -13.22 -7.95 -3.01
CA LYS A 79 -12.58 -9.28 -2.94
C LYS A 79 -11.64 -9.54 -4.12
N SER A 80 -11.91 -8.98 -5.31
CA SER A 80 -11.02 -9.16 -6.46
C SER A 80 -9.62 -8.55 -6.26
N LEU A 81 -9.48 -7.57 -5.36
CA LEU A 81 -8.19 -7.03 -4.96
C LEU A 81 -7.33 -8.04 -4.17
N THR A 82 -7.92 -9.11 -3.66
CA THR A 82 -7.22 -10.16 -2.91
C THR A 82 -6.73 -11.31 -3.80
N ALA A 83 -6.72 -11.14 -5.10
CA ALA A 83 -6.32 -12.17 -6.07
C ALA A 83 -4.84 -12.61 -5.95
N HIS A 84 -4.01 -11.84 -5.26
CA HIS A 84 -2.62 -12.17 -4.99
C HIS A 84 -2.38 -12.42 -3.48
N PRO A 85 -1.52 -13.39 -3.09
CA PRO A 85 -1.26 -13.70 -1.67
C PRO A 85 -0.81 -12.49 -0.83
N ALA A 86 -0.07 -11.55 -1.40
CA ALA A 86 0.38 -10.33 -0.71
C ALA A 86 -0.75 -9.37 -0.34
N THR A 87 -1.91 -9.48 -0.97
CA THR A 87 -3.06 -8.56 -0.80
C THR A 87 -4.27 -9.21 -0.13
N THR A 88 -4.17 -10.47 0.30
CA THR A 88 -5.25 -11.17 1.01
C THR A 88 -5.72 -10.47 2.27
N CYS A 89 -4.84 -9.68 2.88
CA CYS A 89 -5.16 -8.84 4.05
C CYS A 89 -6.29 -7.83 3.76
N LEU A 90 -6.47 -7.34 2.54
CA LEU A 90 -7.59 -6.46 2.17
C LEU A 90 -8.96 -7.14 2.32
N GLY A 91 -9.01 -8.47 2.30
CA GLY A 91 -10.22 -9.27 2.52
C GLY A 91 -10.47 -9.63 4.00
N SER A 92 -9.66 -9.14 4.93
CA SER A 92 -9.75 -9.47 6.35
C SER A 92 -10.28 -8.30 7.18
N PRO A 93 -11.24 -8.52 8.11
CA PRO A 93 -11.72 -7.49 9.01
C PRO A 93 -10.63 -6.97 9.97
N LEU A 94 -9.54 -7.69 10.16
CA LEU A 94 -8.39 -7.24 10.96
C LEU A 94 -7.62 -6.11 10.28
N PHE A 95 -7.64 -6.06 8.95
CA PHE A 95 -6.96 -5.03 8.16
C PHE A 95 -7.93 -4.00 7.60
N ASN A 96 -9.07 -4.44 7.11
CA ASN A 96 -10.03 -3.58 6.43
C ASN A 96 -11.37 -3.57 7.16
N PRO A 97 -11.68 -2.48 7.87
CA PRO A 97 -12.92 -2.34 8.64
C PRO A 97 -14.20 -2.44 7.81
N MET A 98 -14.15 -2.35 6.48
CA MET A 98 -15.36 -2.55 5.66
C MET A 98 -16.04 -3.91 5.92
N TRP A 99 -15.29 -4.92 6.36
CA TRP A 99 -15.81 -6.26 6.62
C TRP A 99 -16.49 -6.42 7.99
N THR A 100 -16.52 -5.36 8.80
CA THR A 100 -17.13 -5.40 10.15
C THR A 100 -18.61 -5.05 10.17
N ALA A 101 -19.11 -4.38 9.12
CA ALA A 101 -20.51 -3.94 9.05
C ALA A 101 -20.98 -3.82 7.58
N GLU A 102 -22.29 -3.94 7.39
CA GLU A 102 -22.94 -3.90 6.08
C GLU A 102 -23.70 -2.58 5.90
N PRO A 103 -23.31 -1.74 4.90
CA PRO A 103 -24.02 -0.51 4.63
C PRO A 103 -25.34 -0.75 3.89
N ALA A 104 -26.17 0.28 3.85
CA ALA A 104 -27.40 0.25 3.09
C ALA A 104 -27.14 0.13 1.58
N ASN A 105 -27.92 -0.72 0.90
CA ASN A 105 -27.74 -1.01 -0.54
C ASN A 105 -27.90 0.24 -1.44
N ASN A 106 -28.79 1.19 -1.06
CA ASN A 106 -28.97 2.44 -1.79
C ASN A 106 -27.71 3.33 -1.74
N ALA A 107 -27.03 3.39 -0.58
CA ALA A 107 -25.75 4.11 -0.47
C ALA A 107 -24.66 3.50 -1.37
N CYS A 108 -24.63 2.18 -1.47
CA CYS A 108 -23.75 1.47 -2.40
C CYS A 108 -24.09 1.82 -3.87
N ARG A 109 -25.37 1.83 -4.23
CA ARG A 109 -25.84 2.18 -5.59
C ARG A 109 -25.50 3.62 -5.96
N ASP A 110 -25.70 4.57 -5.03
CA ASP A 110 -25.37 5.98 -5.25
C ASP A 110 -23.87 6.18 -5.47
N LEU A 111 -23.02 5.49 -4.68
CA LEU A 111 -21.58 5.54 -4.81
C LEU A 111 -21.09 4.96 -6.16
N VAL A 112 -21.61 3.80 -6.58
CA VAL A 112 -21.26 3.21 -7.87
C VAL A 112 -21.72 4.11 -9.02
N THR A 113 -22.94 4.66 -8.94
CA THR A 113 -23.46 5.59 -9.94
C THR A 113 -22.57 6.81 -10.07
N TRP A 114 -22.10 7.35 -8.97
CA TRP A 114 -21.16 8.48 -8.96
C TRP A 114 -19.81 8.11 -9.61
N TRP A 115 -19.24 6.93 -9.28
CA TRP A 115 -18.01 6.46 -9.92
C TRP A 115 -18.12 6.37 -11.44
N VAL A 116 -19.26 5.92 -11.94
CA VAL A 116 -19.50 5.73 -13.39
C VAL A 116 -19.75 7.04 -14.12
N LYS A 117 -20.47 7.98 -13.48
CA LYS A 117 -20.98 9.18 -14.19
C LYS A 117 -20.19 10.44 -13.92
N ASP A 118 -19.73 10.64 -12.69
CA ASP A 118 -19.29 11.94 -12.20
C ASP A 118 -17.85 11.94 -11.67
N ALA A 119 -17.30 10.77 -11.36
CA ALA A 119 -15.96 10.69 -10.81
C ALA A 119 -14.87 10.98 -11.86
N PRO A 120 -13.84 11.74 -11.51
CA PRO A 120 -12.71 11.94 -12.41
C PRO A 120 -11.88 10.65 -12.54
N PRO A 121 -11.14 10.48 -13.65
CA PRO A 121 -10.27 9.32 -13.83
C PRO A 121 -9.13 9.32 -12.81
N LEU A 122 -8.83 8.12 -12.26
CA LEU A 122 -7.67 7.89 -11.40
C LEU A 122 -6.45 7.41 -12.22
N ALA A 123 -6.66 6.97 -13.46
CA ALA A 123 -5.60 6.71 -14.42
C ALA A 123 -5.28 7.98 -15.19
N TYR A 124 -4.02 8.43 -15.11
CA TYR A 124 -3.53 9.64 -15.77
C TYR A 124 -2.06 9.48 -16.15
N GLU A 125 -1.60 10.27 -17.11
CA GLU A 125 -0.20 10.36 -17.44
C GLU A 125 0.50 11.42 -16.56
N SER A 126 1.63 11.05 -15.99
CA SER A 126 2.49 11.97 -15.22
C SER A 126 3.78 12.22 -15.98
N THR A 127 4.08 13.48 -16.20
CA THR A 127 5.32 13.90 -16.89
C THR A 127 6.45 14.26 -15.92
N THR A 128 6.12 14.55 -14.67
CA THR A 128 7.09 15.05 -13.68
C THR A 128 7.08 14.26 -12.36
N GLY A 129 5.98 13.58 -12.05
CA GLY A 129 5.79 12.84 -10.81
C GLY A 129 5.67 11.33 -11.03
N PRO A 130 5.29 10.59 -9.98
CA PRO A 130 5.05 9.15 -10.07
C PRO A 130 3.94 8.79 -11.06
N ALA A 131 4.10 7.68 -11.76
CA ALA A 131 3.05 7.16 -12.64
C ALA A 131 1.77 6.82 -11.87
N SER A 132 0.60 7.05 -12.46
CA SER A 132 -0.69 6.82 -11.81
C SER A 132 -0.91 5.37 -11.37
N ILE A 133 -0.31 4.42 -12.09
CA ILE A 133 -0.37 2.99 -11.74
C ILE A 133 0.29 2.69 -10.37
N THR A 134 1.18 3.54 -9.87
CA THR A 134 1.75 3.39 -8.52
C THR A 134 0.75 3.73 -7.40
N GLY A 135 -0.43 4.23 -7.76
CA GLY A 135 -1.47 4.61 -6.81
C GLY A 135 -1.08 5.76 -5.88
N TRP A 136 -0.25 6.72 -6.34
CA TRP A 136 0.16 7.85 -5.50
C TRP A 136 -1.04 8.62 -4.96
N LEU A 137 -1.91 9.09 -5.86
CA LEU A 137 -3.15 9.77 -5.51
C LEU A 137 -4.06 8.93 -4.59
N VAL A 138 -4.11 7.62 -4.82
CA VAL A 138 -4.89 6.68 -3.98
C VAL A 138 -4.38 6.71 -2.54
N GLY A 139 -3.06 6.75 -2.34
CA GLY A 139 -2.46 6.92 -1.01
C GLY A 139 -2.86 8.23 -0.35
N ASP A 140 -2.80 9.35 -1.07
CA ASP A 140 -3.18 10.67 -0.56
C ASP A 140 -4.67 10.74 -0.19
N LEU A 141 -5.54 10.08 -0.95
CA LEU A 141 -6.97 10.04 -0.66
C LEU A 141 -7.31 9.32 0.64
N LEU A 142 -6.55 8.29 1.04
CA LEU A 142 -6.78 7.66 2.35
C LEU A 142 -6.59 8.65 3.50
N GLN A 143 -5.52 9.44 3.44
CA GLN A 143 -5.28 10.51 4.42
C GLN A 143 -6.40 11.56 4.39
N ALA A 144 -6.85 11.96 3.20
CA ALA A 144 -7.86 13.00 3.04
C ALA A 144 -9.24 12.56 3.53
N LEU A 145 -9.56 11.27 3.49
CA LEU A 145 -10.86 10.74 3.90
C LEU A 145 -10.97 10.42 5.39
N SER A 146 -9.89 10.46 6.15
CA SER A 146 -9.87 9.95 7.52
C SER A 146 -9.18 10.92 8.48
N ASP A 147 -9.88 12.00 8.87
CA ASP A 147 -9.39 12.93 9.89
C ASP A 147 -9.10 12.23 11.22
N ASP A 148 -9.92 11.26 11.61
CA ASP A 148 -9.73 10.47 12.83
C ASP A 148 -8.49 9.58 12.76
N ARG A 149 -8.19 8.95 11.62
CA ARG A 149 -6.97 8.16 11.42
C ARG A 149 -5.76 9.07 11.41
N ARG A 150 -5.87 10.23 10.76
CA ARG A 150 -4.84 11.26 10.76
C ARG A 150 -4.49 11.69 12.17
N ALA A 151 -5.49 11.92 13.03
CA ALA A 151 -5.29 12.30 14.43
C ALA A 151 -4.72 11.15 15.28
N ARG A 152 -5.24 9.91 15.09
CA ARG A 152 -4.83 8.74 15.89
C ARG A 152 -3.48 8.13 15.50
N HIS A 153 -3.12 8.16 14.21
CA HIS A 153 -1.96 7.47 13.67
C HIS A 153 -0.96 8.41 13.01
N ALA A 154 -1.11 9.73 13.16
CA ALA A 154 -0.26 10.75 12.54
C ALA A 154 -0.02 10.50 11.04
N LEU A 155 -1.06 10.00 10.33
CA LEU A 155 -0.98 9.70 8.91
C LEU A 155 -0.78 10.98 8.10
N VAL A 156 0.46 11.24 7.69
CA VAL A 156 0.84 12.39 6.84
C VAL A 156 1.60 11.85 5.64
N GLN A 157 1.01 12.04 4.45
CA GLN A 157 1.66 11.62 3.22
C GLN A 157 2.68 12.67 2.79
N THR A 158 3.89 12.21 2.52
CA THR A 158 4.99 13.07 2.11
C THR A 158 4.92 13.31 0.60
N PRO A 159 4.94 14.59 0.13
CA PRO A 159 4.99 14.91 -1.29
C PRO A 159 6.18 14.22 -1.99
N TRP A 160 5.99 13.77 -3.23
CA TRP A 160 6.98 12.97 -3.97
C TRP A 160 8.32 13.67 -4.12
N TRP A 161 8.37 14.98 -4.31
CA TRP A 161 9.60 15.74 -4.45
C TRP A 161 10.41 15.83 -3.14
N ILE A 162 9.73 15.80 -1.97
CA ILE A 162 10.40 15.67 -0.66
C ILE A 162 10.94 14.26 -0.49
N VAL A 163 10.15 13.25 -0.88
CA VAL A 163 10.59 11.84 -0.85
C VAL A 163 11.87 11.69 -1.69
N ASP A 164 11.88 12.21 -2.91
CA ASP A 164 13.05 12.17 -3.79
C ASP A 164 14.26 12.86 -3.13
N GLY A 165 14.09 14.05 -2.55
CA GLY A 165 15.16 14.75 -1.85
C GLY A 165 15.75 13.96 -0.68
N ILE A 166 14.90 13.27 0.09
CA ILE A 166 15.37 12.43 1.20
C ILE A 166 16.09 11.18 0.67
N LEU A 167 15.58 10.56 -0.40
CA LEU A 167 16.24 9.39 -1.01
C LEU A 167 17.59 9.75 -1.62
N ASP A 168 17.71 10.93 -2.23
CA ASP A 168 18.99 11.43 -2.74
C ASP A 168 20.03 11.57 -1.61
N LEU A 169 19.59 11.98 -0.41
CA LEU A 169 20.49 12.14 0.73
C LEU A 169 20.80 10.84 1.47
N THR A 170 19.97 9.82 1.36
CA THR A 170 20.07 8.57 2.13
C THR A 170 20.41 7.37 1.26
N LEU A 171 19.51 6.99 0.35
CA LEU A 171 19.66 5.80 -0.48
C LEU A 171 20.85 5.90 -1.45
N VAL A 172 21.05 7.09 -2.05
CA VAL A 172 22.19 7.32 -2.95
C VAL A 172 23.51 7.17 -2.20
N ARG A 173 23.57 7.69 -0.97
CA ARG A 173 24.75 7.56 -0.13
C ARG A 173 25.05 6.11 0.25
N ALA A 174 24.01 5.38 0.68
CA ALA A 174 24.13 3.95 0.97
C ALA A 174 24.65 3.16 -0.25
N ALA A 175 24.14 3.49 -1.44
CA ALA A 175 24.58 2.86 -2.67
C ALA A 175 26.06 3.16 -3.02
N GLN A 176 26.57 4.32 -2.66
CA GLN A 176 27.99 4.66 -2.82
C GLN A 176 28.90 3.87 -1.86
N GLU A 177 28.41 3.61 -0.63
CA GLU A 177 29.14 2.90 0.40
C GLU A 177 29.12 1.38 0.22
N HIS A 178 28.00 0.83 -0.34
CA HIS A 178 27.75 -0.61 -0.52
C HIS A 178 27.60 -0.96 -2.01
N ARG A 179 28.67 -0.77 -2.77
CA ARG A 179 28.67 -1.04 -4.22
C ARG A 179 28.52 -2.54 -4.51
N ASP A 180 27.74 -2.82 -5.55
CA ASP A 180 27.52 -4.17 -6.09
C ASP A 180 26.89 -5.18 -5.11
N GLU A 181 26.33 -4.69 -4.01
CA GLU A 181 25.61 -5.50 -3.02
C GLU A 181 24.12 -5.15 -3.00
N PRO A 182 23.20 -6.11 -2.78
CA PRO A 182 21.80 -5.80 -2.64
C PRO A 182 21.55 -4.92 -1.40
N LEU A 183 20.99 -3.73 -1.63
CA LEU A 183 20.73 -2.77 -0.55
C LEU A 183 19.52 -3.19 0.29
N SER A 184 19.67 -3.18 1.61
CA SER A 184 18.57 -3.38 2.55
C SER A 184 18.14 -2.04 3.15
N THR A 185 16.85 -1.73 3.03
CA THR A 185 16.28 -0.45 3.48
C THR A 185 15.02 -0.68 4.29
N ILE A 186 14.82 0.14 5.32
CA ILE A 186 13.59 0.15 6.11
C ILE A 186 12.95 1.53 6.10
N ASP A 187 11.61 1.55 6.04
CA ASP A 187 10.81 2.72 6.35
C ASP A 187 9.96 2.38 7.59
N PRO A 188 10.31 2.94 8.76
CA PRO A 188 9.67 2.57 10.03
C PRO A 188 8.28 3.16 10.22
N CYS A 189 7.84 4.08 9.35
CA CYS A 189 6.52 4.73 9.38
C CYS A 189 6.03 4.92 7.94
N CYS A 190 5.87 3.81 7.21
CA CYS A 190 5.78 3.86 5.75
C CYS A 190 4.47 4.43 5.20
N GLY A 191 3.46 4.62 6.04
CA GLY A 191 2.16 5.07 5.57
C GLY A 191 1.59 4.16 4.49
N THR A 192 1.02 4.75 3.46
CA THR A 192 0.57 4.01 2.26
C THR A 192 1.71 3.64 1.30
N GLY A 193 2.98 3.83 1.68
CA GLY A 193 4.15 3.37 0.96
C GLY A 193 4.79 4.36 -0.03
N HIS A 194 4.65 5.66 0.15
CA HIS A 194 5.25 6.65 -0.74
C HIS A 194 6.76 6.48 -0.89
N PHE A 195 7.49 6.38 0.22
CA PHE A 195 8.93 6.09 0.20
C PHE A 195 9.24 4.71 -0.38
N LEU A 196 8.45 3.69 -0.06
CA LEU A 196 8.68 2.33 -0.54
C LEU A 196 8.61 2.26 -2.07
N ILE A 197 7.58 2.90 -2.65
CA ILE A 197 7.37 2.95 -4.11
C ILE A 197 8.51 3.70 -4.80
N ARG A 198 8.94 4.85 -4.23
CA ARG A 198 10.06 5.59 -4.81
C ARG A 198 11.39 4.84 -4.68
N LYS A 199 11.61 4.11 -3.56
CA LYS A 199 12.76 3.20 -3.43
C LYS A 199 12.78 2.13 -4.53
N VAL A 200 11.61 1.56 -4.89
CA VAL A 200 11.49 0.60 -5.99
C VAL A 200 12.03 1.22 -7.29
N ASP A 201 11.61 2.44 -7.64
CA ASP A 201 12.07 3.14 -8.85
C ASP A 201 13.58 3.43 -8.82
N TYR A 202 14.10 3.90 -7.68
CA TYR A 202 15.52 4.19 -7.50
C TYR A 202 16.39 2.95 -7.63
N LEU A 203 16.02 1.87 -6.91
CA LEU A 203 16.77 0.62 -6.93
C LEU A 203 16.66 -0.09 -8.28
N TRP A 204 15.50 -0.01 -8.94
CA TRP A 204 15.35 -0.54 -10.30
C TRP A 204 16.33 0.10 -11.25
N GLN A 205 16.38 1.44 -11.28
CA GLN A 205 17.34 2.14 -12.16
C GLN A 205 18.77 1.77 -11.79
N LEU A 206 19.14 1.84 -10.50
CA LEU A 206 20.47 1.47 -10.05
C LEU A 206 20.88 0.08 -10.50
N TYR A 207 20.05 -0.93 -10.21
CA TYR A 207 20.41 -2.33 -10.47
C TYR A 207 20.39 -2.68 -11.96
N THR A 208 19.56 -2.04 -12.77
CA THR A 208 19.46 -2.38 -14.20
C THR A 208 20.34 -1.53 -15.09
N THR A 209 20.71 -0.32 -14.69
CA THR A 209 21.55 0.59 -15.51
C THR A 209 22.92 0.89 -14.90
N GLY A 210 23.11 0.60 -13.62
CA GLY A 210 24.32 1.01 -12.87
C GLY A 210 24.34 2.47 -12.45
N GLU A 211 23.28 3.23 -12.76
CA GLU A 211 23.16 4.65 -12.48
C GLU A 211 22.13 4.94 -11.40
N LEU A 212 22.45 5.79 -10.44
CA LEU A 212 21.49 6.27 -9.47
C LEU A 212 20.79 7.52 -9.98
N PRO A 213 19.46 7.56 -9.94
CA PRO A 213 18.71 8.76 -10.23
C PRO A 213 18.79 9.72 -9.05
N ALA A 214 19.79 10.57 -9.00
CA ALA A 214 19.73 11.76 -8.14
C ALA A 214 18.78 12.77 -8.80
N ARG A 215 17.56 12.91 -8.26
CA ARG A 215 16.47 13.63 -8.94
C ARG A 215 16.32 15.08 -8.47
N GLN A 216 16.68 15.37 -7.22
CA GLN A 216 16.54 16.68 -6.61
C GLN A 216 17.89 17.30 -6.22
N MET A 217 18.92 16.49 -6.01
CA MET A 217 20.23 16.95 -5.59
C MET A 217 21.31 16.43 -6.54
N LYS A 218 22.31 17.29 -6.84
CA LYS A 218 23.50 16.83 -7.55
C LYS A 218 24.33 15.97 -6.61
N VAL A 219 24.26 14.66 -6.82
CA VAL A 219 25.12 13.70 -6.12
C VAL A 219 26.25 13.31 -7.09
N THR A 220 27.50 13.52 -6.66
CA THR A 220 28.68 13.11 -7.42
C THR A 220 29.12 11.72 -6.97
N GLY A 221 29.55 10.86 -7.92
CA GLY A 221 30.18 9.58 -7.63
C GLY A 221 29.24 8.39 -7.48
N ALA A 222 27.99 8.51 -7.99
CA ALA A 222 27.03 7.40 -8.05
C ALA A 222 27.28 6.41 -9.20
N ASP A 223 28.22 6.73 -10.08
CA ASP A 223 28.52 5.92 -11.25
C ASP A 223 29.35 4.68 -10.89
N GLY A 224 29.09 3.58 -11.56
CA GLY A 224 29.95 2.40 -11.51
C GLY A 224 29.38 1.18 -10.77
N TRP A 225 28.07 1.08 -10.60
CA TRP A 225 27.42 -0.19 -10.25
C TRP A 225 27.41 -1.13 -11.46
N THR A 226 27.62 -2.40 -11.21
CA THR A 226 27.51 -3.44 -12.26
C THR A 226 26.05 -3.77 -12.48
N PRO A 227 25.47 -3.50 -13.68
CA PRO A 227 24.08 -3.85 -13.95
C PRO A 227 23.82 -5.35 -13.81
N VAL A 228 22.66 -5.70 -13.22
CA VAL A 228 22.22 -7.08 -13.09
C VAL A 228 21.00 -7.35 -13.99
N PRO A 229 20.71 -8.61 -14.33
CA PRO A 229 19.50 -8.96 -15.07
C PRO A 229 18.23 -8.48 -14.37
N PRO A 230 17.19 -8.07 -15.11
CA PRO A 230 15.92 -7.59 -14.53
C PRO A 230 15.30 -8.50 -13.47
N SER A 231 15.37 -9.84 -13.65
CA SER A 231 14.86 -10.79 -12.67
C SER A 231 15.61 -10.71 -11.33
N VAL A 232 16.94 -10.60 -11.39
CA VAL A 232 17.79 -10.44 -10.20
C VAL A 232 17.51 -9.10 -9.51
N ALA A 233 17.34 -8.03 -10.29
CA ALA A 233 16.99 -6.71 -9.75
C ALA A 233 15.65 -6.74 -8.99
N ILE A 234 14.63 -7.43 -9.53
CA ILE A 234 13.34 -7.62 -8.86
C ILE A 234 13.51 -8.38 -7.54
N ASP A 235 14.26 -9.48 -7.53
CA ASP A 235 14.49 -10.26 -6.32
C ASP A 235 15.17 -9.41 -5.23
N TRP A 236 16.19 -8.63 -5.60
CA TRP A 236 16.88 -7.74 -4.67
C TRP A 236 15.97 -6.62 -4.15
N ILE A 237 15.12 -6.03 -4.99
CA ILE A 237 14.15 -4.99 -4.61
C ILE A 237 13.13 -5.57 -3.61
N VAL A 238 12.54 -6.72 -3.91
CA VAL A 238 11.52 -7.34 -3.06
C VAL A 238 12.11 -7.77 -1.71
N ALA A 239 13.31 -8.30 -1.71
CA ALA A 239 14.01 -8.71 -0.48
C ALA A 239 14.54 -7.52 0.32
N GLY A 240 14.97 -6.44 -0.35
CA GLY A 240 15.69 -5.33 0.26
C GLY A 240 14.80 -4.20 0.81
N ILE A 241 13.54 -4.09 0.37
CA ILE A 241 12.65 -3.01 0.82
C ILE A 241 11.70 -3.51 1.91
N THR A 242 11.78 -2.88 3.08
CA THR A 242 10.94 -3.19 4.24
C THR A 242 10.18 -1.94 4.69
N GLY A 243 8.91 -2.11 5.10
CA GLY A 243 8.08 -1.08 5.69
C GLY A 243 7.46 -1.53 7.02
N VAL A 244 7.23 -0.58 7.92
CA VAL A 244 6.41 -0.78 9.14
C VAL A 244 5.34 0.30 9.16
N GLU A 245 4.11 -0.07 9.47
CA GLU A 245 2.98 0.85 9.55
C GLU A 245 2.06 0.47 10.71
N LEU A 246 1.61 1.48 11.45
CA LEU A 246 0.77 1.30 12.63
C LEU A 246 -0.68 0.91 12.27
N ASP A 247 -1.26 1.57 11.25
CA ASP A 247 -2.63 1.32 10.81
C ASP A 247 -2.72 0.12 9.85
N PRO A 248 -3.49 -0.93 10.19
CA PRO A 248 -3.57 -2.13 9.36
C PRO A 248 -4.08 -1.88 7.93
N LEU A 249 -5.08 -1.00 7.74
CA LEU A 249 -5.60 -0.71 6.40
C LEU A 249 -4.55 0.02 5.58
N THR A 250 -3.87 0.99 6.17
CA THR A 250 -2.79 1.73 5.52
C THR A 250 -1.65 0.79 5.08
N ALA A 251 -1.25 -0.16 5.94
CA ALA A 251 -0.27 -1.19 5.59
C ALA A 251 -0.73 -2.10 4.45
N ALA A 252 -2.02 -2.50 4.43
CA ALA A 252 -2.59 -3.31 3.36
C ALA A 252 -2.58 -2.56 2.01
N VAL A 253 -2.87 -1.26 2.03
CA VAL A 253 -2.78 -0.38 0.85
C VAL A 253 -1.34 -0.27 0.37
N ALA A 254 -0.37 -0.09 1.27
CA ALA A 254 1.05 -0.04 0.91
C ALA A 254 1.51 -1.35 0.25
N ARG A 255 1.05 -2.52 0.73
CA ARG A 255 1.33 -3.82 0.11
C ARG A 255 0.77 -3.92 -1.30
N LEU A 256 -0.49 -3.53 -1.50
CA LEU A 256 -1.11 -3.54 -2.82
C LEU A 256 -0.35 -2.62 -3.79
N ARG A 257 -0.07 -1.39 -3.39
CA ARG A 257 0.64 -0.41 -4.22
C ARG A 257 2.05 -0.88 -4.58
N MET A 258 2.82 -1.38 -3.60
CA MET A 258 4.16 -1.90 -3.87
C MET A 258 4.12 -3.13 -4.79
N LEU A 259 3.17 -4.05 -4.58
CA LEU A 259 2.96 -5.21 -5.46
C LEU A 259 2.72 -4.79 -6.90
N VAL A 260 1.82 -3.82 -7.12
CA VAL A 260 1.48 -3.32 -8.46
C VAL A 260 2.67 -2.59 -9.10
N THR A 261 3.40 -1.80 -8.32
CA THR A 261 4.60 -1.10 -8.82
C THR A 261 5.67 -2.09 -9.27
N VAL A 262 5.96 -3.11 -8.49
CA VAL A 262 6.90 -4.18 -8.88
C VAL A 262 6.36 -4.97 -10.09
N GLY A 263 5.07 -5.31 -10.10
CA GLY A 263 4.44 -5.99 -11.23
C GLY A 263 4.52 -5.19 -12.54
N ASP A 264 4.37 -3.87 -12.49
CA ASP A 264 4.52 -3.01 -13.67
C ASP A 264 5.97 -2.96 -14.17
N LEU A 265 6.96 -2.94 -13.27
CA LEU A 265 8.36 -3.08 -13.64
C LEU A 265 8.62 -4.41 -14.32
N MET A 266 8.11 -5.52 -13.77
CA MET A 266 8.25 -6.85 -14.35
C MET A 266 7.64 -6.91 -15.76
N ARG A 267 6.42 -6.35 -15.93
CA ARG A 267 5.77 -6.28 -17.25
C ARG A 267 6.58 -5.47 -18.24
N ARG A 268 7.07 -4.29 -17.84
CA ARG A 268 7.91 -3.44 -18.70
C ARG A 268 9.23 -4.10 -19.07
N ALA A 269 9.77 -4.94 -18.21
CA ALA A 269 10.99 -5.72 -18.44
C ALA A 269 10.75 -7.03 -19.20
N GLY A 270 9.52 -7.33 -19.61
CA GLY A 270 9.18 -8.57 -20.32
C GLY A 270 9.21 -9.83 -19.45
N LEU A 271 9.13 -9.68 -18.13
CA LEU A 271 9.06 -10.81 -17.18
C LEU A 271 7.60 -11.27 -16.92
N ILE A 272 6.63 -10.48 -17.33
CA ILE A 272 5.20 -10.81 -17.35
C ILE A 272 4.66 -10.51 -18.73
N ASP A 273 4.06 -11.52 -19.38
CA ASP A 273 3.46 -11.38 -20.70
C ASP A 273 2.06 -10.76 -20.65
N GLY A 274 1.77 -9.87 -21.60
CA GLY A 274 0.47 -9.26 -21.80
C GLY A 274 0.12 -8.17 -20.76
N PRO A 275 -1.19 -7.86 -20.58
CA PRO A 275 -1.61 -6.82 -19.65
C PRO A 275 -1.34 -7.21 -18.20
N LEU A 276 -0.94 -6.22 -17.39
CA LEU A 276 -0.74 -6.42 -15.96
C LEU A 276 -2.10 -6.69 -15.28
N ARG A 277 -2.15 -7.79 -14.52
CA ARG A 277 -3.28 -8.16 -13.68
C ARG A 277 -2.77 -8.67 -12.34
N LEU A 278 -3.51 -8.45 -11.26
CA LEU A 278 -3.08 -8.89 -9.92
C LEU A 278 -2.83 -10.41 -9.85
N ASP A 279 -3.67 -11.20 -10.50
CA ASP A 279 -3.58 -12.67 -10.57
C ASP A 279 -2.42 -13.20 -11.44
N ARG A 280 -1.76 -12.32 -12.23
CA ARG A 280 -0.61 -12.66 -13.08
C ARG A 280 0.74 -12.28 -12.49
N ILE A 281 0.76 -11.49 -11.43
CA ILE A 281 2.01 -11.19 -10.72
C ILE A 281 2.48 -12.47 -10.03
N PRO A 282 3.75 -12.86 -10.16
CA PRO A 282 4.27 -14.07 -9.52
C PRO A 282 4.06 -14.07 -8.01
N GLN A 283 3.58 -15.17 -7.45
CA GLN A 283 3.28 -15.30 -6.02
C GLN A 283 4.49 -15.14 -5.11
N THR A 284 5.69 -15.21 -5.66
CA THR A 284 6.96 -14.93 -4.99
C THR A 284 7.18 -13.45 -4.70
N VAL A 285 6.49 -12.56 -5.41
CA VAL A 285 6.54 -11.11 -5.17
C VAL A 285 5.74 -10.78 -3.91
N ARG A 286 6.42 -10.70 -2.78
CA ARG A 286 5.80 -10.43 -1.47
C ARG A 286 6.38 -9.16 -0.83
N PRO A 287 5.72 -8.01 -0.96
CA PRO A 287 6.12 -6.79 -0.26
C PRO A 287 6.27 -7.00 1.25
N ARG A 288 7.42 -6.63 1.80
CA ARG A 288 7.78 -6.82 3.21
C ARG A 288 7.30 -5.63 4.05
N ILE A 289 6.00 -5.59 4.34
CA ILE A 289 5.39 -4.51 5.11
C ILE A 289 4.69 -5.12 6.31
N ALA A 290 5.17 -4.76 7.51
CA ALA A 290 4.62 -5.21 8.79
C ALA A 290 3.62 -4.19 9.35
N VAL A 291 2.67 -4.66 10.14
CA VAL A 291 1.84 -3.80 10.99
C VAL A 291 2.45 -3.77 12.39
N GLY A 292 2.78 -2.59 12.89
CA GLY A 292 3.39 -2.45 14.20
C GLY A 292 3.73 -1.01 14.55
N ASP A 293 4.10 -0.77 15.79
CA ASP A 293 4.62 0.50 16.28
C ASP A 293 6.14 0.43 16.34
N SER A 294 6.79 1.15 15.44
CA SER A 294 8.25 1.19 15.35
C SER A 294 8.91 2.04 16.45
N LEU A 295 8.14 2.87 17.16
CA LEU A 295 8.63 3.71 18.24
C LEU A 295 8.69 2.96 19.58
N LEU A 296 7.85 1.96 19.74
CA LEU A 296 7.98 1.05 20.87
C LEU A 296 9.21 0.19 20.58
N ASN A 297 10.25 0.37 21.40
CA ASN A 297 11.37 -0.54 21.41
C ASN A 297 10.78 -1.95 21.46
N LEU A 298 10.79 -2.64 20.31
CA LEU A 298 9.96 -3.82 20.02
C LEU A 298 10.35 -4.99 20.95
N ASP A 299 10.27 -4.78 22.25
CA ASP A 299 10.22 -5.88 23.19
C ASP A 299 8.76 -6.41 23.17
N PRO A 300 8.50 -7.50 22.40
CA PRO A 300 7.18 -8.08 22.30
C PRO A 300 6.67 -8.60 23.65
N ASN A 301 7.51 -8.54 24.70
CA ASN A 301 7.20 -9.02 26.03
C ASN A 301 6.59 -7.96 26.94
N THR A 302 6.50 -6.70 26.49
CA THR A 302 5.85 -5.69 27.32
C THR A 302 4.33 -5.82 27.26
N ALA A 303 3.68 -5.84 28.43
CA ALA A 303 2.23 -5.82 28.55
C ALA A 303 1.63 -4.58 27.85
N GLU A 304 2.38 -3.49 27.75
CA GLU A 304 2.04 -2.26 27.05
C GLU A 304 1.89 -2.49 25.54
N TYR A 305 2.77 -3.27 24.91
CA TYR A 305 2.66 -3.61 23.50
C TYR A 305 1.36 -4.38 23.21
N ALA A 306 1.04 -5.35 24.03
CA ALA A 306 -0.19 -6.15 23.90
C ALA A 306 -1.46 -5.31 24.10
N GLN A 307 -1.42 -4.30 24.99
CA GLN A 307 -2.54 -3.39 25.23
C GLN A 307 -2.73 -2.38 24.10
N LEU A 308 -1.63 -1.84 23.57
CA LEU A 308 -1.67 -0.86 22.49
C LEU A 308 -1.99 -1.49 21.12
N HIS A 309 -1.58 -2.74 20.92
CA HIS A 309 -1.69 -3.43 19.63
C HIS A 309 -2.29 -4.84 19.70
N PRO A 310 -3.46 -5.03 20.34
CA PRO A 310 -4.06 -6.37 20.49
C PRO A 310 -4.36 -7.03 19.12
N ARG A 311 -4.64 -6.21 18.08
CA ARG A 311 -4.85 -6.71 16.71
C ARG A 311 -3.55 -7.20 16.07
N VAL A 312 -2.44 -6.52 16.34
CA VAL A 312 -1.10 -6.92 15.84
C VAL A 312 -0.69 -8.24 16.45
N ALA A 313 -0.84 -8.40 17.77
CA ALA A 313 -0.58 -9.65 18.46
C ALA A 313 -1.36 -10.82 17.88
N ALA A 314 -2.66 -10.61 17.55
CA ALA A 314 -3.51 -11.64 16.95
C ALA A 314 -3.08 -12.01 15.52
N ILE A 315 -2.67 -11.02 14.68
CA ILE A 315 -2.25 -11.23 13.29
C ILE A 315 -0.97 -12.05 13.20
N TYR A 316 -0.03 -11.83 14.11
CA TYR A 316 1.27 -12.51 14.10
C TYR A 316 1.32 -13.75 15.01
N GLY A 317 0.17 -14.18 15.54
CA GLY A 317 0.11 -15.34 16.44
C GLY A 317 0.89 -15.14 17.74
N TRP A 318 1.15 -13.89 18.10
CA TRP A 318 1.90 -13.57 19.30
C TRP A 318 1.07 -13.88 20.56
N THR A 319 1.49 -14.89 21.31
CA THR A 319 0.71 -15.45 22.44
C THR A 319 1.21 -14.96 23.80
N GLY A 320 2.11 -14.02 23.87
CA GLY A 320 2.72 -13.57 25.14
C GLY A 320 3.64 -14.60 25.81
N ARG A 321 3.93 -15.72 25.14
CA ARG A 321 4.74 -16.81 25.74
C ARG A 321 6.22 -16.51 25.84
N SER A 322 6.72 -15.39 25.27
CA SER A 322 8.13 -15.06 25.37
C SER A 322 8.51 -14.43 26.73
N ALA A 323 7.53 -14.07 27.56
CA ALA A 323 7.78 -13.59 28.92
C ALA A 323 8.45 -14.64 29.84
N THR A 324 8.34 -15.92 29.50
CA THR A 324 8.98 -17.01 30.25
C THR A 324 10.44 -17.25 29.86
N ALA A 325 10.90 -16.79 28.71
CA ALA A 325 12.28 -16.96 28.27
C ALA A 325 13.27 -16.00 28.98
N THR A 326 12.79 -14.88 29.50
CA THR A 326 13.61 -13.90 30.23
C THR A 326 13.87 -14.30 31.70
N ALA A 327 13.08 -15.20 32.28
CA ALA A 327 13.29 -15.71 33.64
C ALA A 327 14.51 -16.63 33.74
N GLU A 328 15.09 -17.09 32.65
CA GLU A 328 16.25 -17.99 32.63
C GLU A 328 17.59 -17.34 32.32
N GLY A 329 17.68 -16.00 32.41
CA GLY A 329 18.99 -15.29 32.37
C GLY A 329 19.74 -15.37 31.05
N LYS A 330 19.10 -15.75 29.93
CA LYS A 330 19.69 -15.67 28.60
C LYS A 330 19.42 -14.31 27.99
N THR A 331 20.48 -13.53 27.81
CA THR A 331 20.45 -12.31 26.98
C THR A 331 19.69 -12.62 25.69
N PRO A 332 18.64 -11.87 25.33
CA PRO A 332 17.96 -12.10 24.07
C PRO A 332 18.98 -11.90 22.95
N ARG A 333 19.37 -12.93 22.27
CA ARG A 333 19.84 -12.76 20.89
C ARG A 333 18.74 -11.99 20.21
N SER A 334 19.09 -10.91 19.52
CA SER A 334 18.16 -10.17 18.67
C SER A 334 17.26 -11.19 17.97
N VAL A 335 16.04 -11.34 18.47
CA VAL A 335 15.02 -12.11 17.78
C VAL A 335 14.70 -11.23 16.63
N GLN A 336 15.29 -11.53 15.48
CA GLN A 336 14.84 -11.04 14.21
C GLN A 336 13.42 -11.60 14.09
N LEU A 337 12.44 -10.80 14.54
CA LEU A 337 11.04 -11.11 14.38
C LEU A 337 10.86 -11.36 12.90
N ASP A 338 10.50 -12.58 12.52
CA ASP A 338 10.06 -12.87 11.17
C ASP A 338 8.68 -12.22 10.98
N LEU A 339 8.69 -10.88 10.91
CA LEU A 339 7.54 -10.02 10.72
C LEU A 339 6.89 -10.24 9.34
N PHE A 340 7.45 -11.15 8.54
CA PHE A 340 7.10 -11.30 7.13
C PHE A 340 6.49 -12.67 6.79
N GLY A 341 6.24 -13.51 7.82
CA GLY A 341 5.47 -14.74 7.68
C GLY A 341 6.03 -15.69 6.62
N GLY A 342 7.31 -16.00 6.71
CA GLY A 342 7.89 -17.16 6.05
C GLY A 342 7.55 -18.39 6.88
N ALA A 343 6.47 -19.11 6.56
CA ALA A 343 6.39 -20.50 6.91
C ALA A 343 7.46 -21.21 6.09
N ALA A 344 8.35 -21.92 6.79
CA ALA A 344 9.27 -22.86 6.17
C ALA A 344 8.54 -23.93 5.38
#